data_2ef887ad63649d07b34943702129e796
#
_entry.id   2ef887ad63649d07b34943702129e796
#
_cell.length_a   1.000
_cell.length_b   1.000
_cell.length_c   1.000
_cell.angle_alpha   90.00
_cell.angle_beta   90.00
_cell.angle_gamma   90.00
#
_symmetry.space_group_name_H-M   'P 1'
#
loop_
_entity.id
_entity.type
_entity.pdbx_description
1 polymer ?
#
loop_
_entity_poly.entity_id
_entity_poly.type
_entity_poly.pdbx_seq_one_letter_code
_entity_poly.pdbx_strand_id
1 'polypeptide(L)'
;MRDYELMLVLDPNLEDAAVDALTARISNQVTQRGGTVDHVEGWGRRRLAYPIGRHRDGLYLLMRLRLPSNVAVDIERSLKLTESVIRHLLVRTEPAAAATPAAASA
;
A
#
# COMPACT_ATOMS: atom_id res chain seq x y z
N MET A 1 14.35 -10.45 7.36
CA MET A 1 13.45 -9.57 6.60
C MET A 1 12.55 -10.37 5.70
N ARG A 2 11.37 -9.82 5.47
CA ARG A 2 10.37 -10.46 4.64
C ARG A 2 9.95 -9.50 3.53
N ASP A 3 9.49 -10.07 2.42
CA ASP A 3 8.98 -9.28 1.33
C ASP A 3 7.46 -9.16 1.48
N TYR A 4 6.94 -7.96 1.27
CA TYR A 4 5.52 -7.67 1.37
C TYR A 4 5.02 -6.87 0.17
N GLU A 5 3.74 -7.03 -0.12
CA GLU A 5 3.07 -6.16 -1.07
C GLU A 5 2.00 -5.44 -0.27
N LEU A 6 1.99 -4.14 -0.36
CA LEU A 6 1.00 -3.30 0.28
C LEU A 6 0.13 -2.66 -0.79
N MET A 7 -1.13 -3.01 -0.81
CA MET A 7 -2.09 -2.39 -1.71
C MET A 7 -2.93 -1.42 -0.89
N LEU A 8 -2.96 -0.18 -1.33
CA LEU A 8 -3.74 0.86 -0.68
C LEU A 8 -4.87 1.30 -1.58
N VAL A 9 -6.02 1.50 -1.00
CA VAL A 9 -7.14 2.15 -1.68
C VAL A 9 -7.35 3.45 -0.93
N LEU A 10 -7.10 4.55 -1.60
CA LEU A 10 -7.14 5.88 -1.01
C LEU A 10 -8.37 6.64 -1.43
N ASP A 11 -8.71 7.68 -0.67
CA ASP A 11 -9.82 8.56 -0.97
C ASP A 11 -9.60 9.13 -2.39
N PRO A 12 -10.54 8.96 -3.29
CA PRO A 12 -10.38 9.40 -4.68
C PRO A 12 -10.31 10.91 -4.85
N ASN A 13 -10.64 11.65 -3.81
CA ASN A 13 -10.60 13.11 -3.86
C ASN A 13 -9.25 13.68 -3.43
N LEU A 14 -8.29 12.82 -3.10
CA LEU A 14 -6.97 13.30 -2.72
C LEU A 14 -6.26 13.88 -3.93
N GLU A 15 -5.56 14.98 -3.68
CA GLU A 15 -4.74 15.59 -4.70
C GLU A 15 -3.43 14.84 -4.80
N ASP A 16 -2.75 14.96 -5.93
CA ASP A 16 -1.48 14.26 -6.16
C ASP A 16 -0.45 14.56 -5.06
N ALA A 17 -0.40 15.80 -4.60
CA ALA A 17 0.53 16.18 -3.55
C ALA A 17 0.25 15.42 -2.24
N ALA A 18 -1.02 15.17 -1.95
CA ALA A 18 -1.39 14.43 -0.75
C ALA A 18 -1.03 12.95 -0.87
N VAL A 19 -1.19 12.40 -2.07
CA VAL A 19 -0.82 11.01 -2.35
C VAL A 19 0.70 10.85 -2.21
N ASP A 20 1.45 11.81 -2.76
CA ASP A 20 2.91 11.79 -2.68
C ASP A 20 3.38 11.91 -1.23
N ALA A 21 2.72 12.75 -0.44
CA ALA A 21 3.08 12.93 0.96
C ALA A 21 2.83 11.65 1.76
N LEU A 22 1.74 10.97 1.47
CA LEU A 22 1.42 9.70 2.14
C LEU A 22 2.46 8.63 1.76
N THR A 23 2.79 8.56 0.48
CA THR A 23 3.79 7.62 -0.02
C THR A 23 5.14 7.87 0.65
N ALA A 24 5.54 9.13 0.75
CA ALA A 24 6.79 9.51 1.39
C ALA A 24 6.78 9.14 2.87
N ARG A 25 5.65 9.34 3.54
CA ARG A 25 5.55 9.01 4.96
C ARG A 25 5.73 7.51 5.20
N ILE A 26 5.09 6.69 4.37
CA ILE A 26 5.21 5.23 4.48
C ILE A 26 6.65 4.82 4.17
N SER A 27 7.23 5.39 3.12
CA SER A 27 8.62 5.08 2.74
C SER A 27 9.59 5.43 3.86
N ASN A 28 9.38 6.56 4.52
CA ASN A 28 10.23 6.97 5.62
C ASN A 28 10.08 6.03 6.83
N GLN A 29 8.87 5.59 7.12
CA GLN A 29 8.64 4.64 8.20
C GLN A 29 9.38 3.33 7.93
N VAL A 30 9.36 2.88 6.70
CA VAL A 30 10.03 1.65 6.30
C VAL A 30 11.55 1.80 6.41
N THR A 31 12.09 2.86 5.83
CA THR A 31 13.55 3.04 5.79
C THR A 31 14.14 3.35 7.16
N GLN A 32 13.44 4.07 8.00
CA GLN A 32 13.91 4.38 9.34
C GLN A 32 13.97 3.14 10.23
N ARG A 33 13.23 2.13 9.88
CA ARG A 33 13.20 0.88 10.64
C ARG A 33 14.05 -0.21 9.98
N GLY A 34 14.91 0.18 9.04
CA GLY A 34 15.84 -0.76 8.43
C GLY A 34 15.29 -1.51 7.21
N GLY A 35 14.14 -1.16 6.74
CA GLY A 35 13.55 -1.78 5.57
C GLY A 35 13.84 -1.02 4.29
N THR A 36 13.34 -1.52 3.20
CA THR A 36 13.48 -0.86 1.89
C THR A 36 12.14 -0.85 1.16
N VAL A 37 11.94 0.16 0.34
CA VAL A 37 10.79 0.22 -0.56
C VAL A 37 11.34 -0.13 -1.93
N ASP A 38 10.99 -1.31 -2.42
CA ASP A 38 11.53 -1.82 -3.67
C ASP A 38 10.78 -1.31 -4.89
N HIS A 39 9.52 -0.98 -4.75
CA HIS A 39 8.71 -0.55 -5.88
C HIS A 39 7.48 0.23 -5.40
N VAL A 40 7.10 1.23 -6.16
CA VAL A 40 5.87 2.00 -5.92
C VAL A 40 5.18 2.16 -7.27
N GLU A 41 3.91 1.77 -7.32
CA GLU A 41 3.17 1.85 -8.56
C GLU A 41 1.78 2.41 -8.30
N GLY A 42 1.45 3.49 -8.95
CA GLY A 42 0.12 4.09 -8.86
C GLY A 42 -0.75 3.52 -9.98
N TRP A 43 -1.91 3.01 -9.61
CA TRP A 43 -2.83 2.44 -10.58
C TRP A 43 -3.95 3.44 -10.96
N GLY A 44 -3.96 4.57 -10.32
CA GLY A 44 -4.94 5.59 -10.60
C GLY A 44 -6.30 5.30 -9.99
N ARG A 45 -7.29 6.07 -10.43
CA ARG A 45 -8.65 5.95 -9.92
C ARG A 45 -9.34 4.75 -10.56
N ARG A 46 -9.91 3.91 -9.72
CA ARG A 46 -10.64 2.74 -10.18
C ARG A 46 -11.93 2.59 -9.40
N ARG A 47 -12.94 2.02 -10.05
CA ARG A 47 -14.21 1.76 -9.39
C ARG A 47 -14.04 0.56 -8.46
N LEU A 48 -14.58 0.68 -7.26
CA LEU A 48 -14.55 -0.40 -6.29
C LEU A 48 -15.55 -1.46 -6.70
N ALA A 49 -15.24 -2.72 -6.37
CA ALA A 49 -16.13 -3.83 -6.68
C ALA A 49 -17.45 -3.67 -5.93
N TYR A 50 -17.41 -3.03 -4.77
CA TYR A 50 -18.59 -2.69 -4.01
C TYR A 50 -18.25 -1.41 -3.23
N PRO A 51 -19.25 -0.58 -2.91
CA PRO A 51 -18.99 0.67 -2.22
C PRO A 51 -18.41 0.42 -0.82
N ILE A 52 -17.51 1.28 -0.41
CA ILE A 52 -16.97 1.25 0.94
C ILE A 52 -17.37 2.58 1.57
N GLY A 53 -18.29 2.55 2.52
CA GLY A 53 -18.84 3.75 3.08
C GLY A 53 -19.51 4.56 2.00
N ARG A 54 -19.03 5.78 1.79
CA ARG A 54 -19.58 6.67 0.76
C ARG A 54 -18.82 6.55 -0.55
N HIS A 55 -17.74 5.79 -0.56
CA HIS A 55 -16.85 5.75 -1.71
C HIS A 55 -17.23 4.65 -2.69
N ARG A 56 -17.34 5.00 -3.95
CA ARG A 56 -17.57 4.03 -5.03
C ARG A 56 -16.30 3.83 -5.84
N ASP A 57 -15.39 4.76 -5.76
CA ASP A 57 -14.11 4.72 -6.45
C ASP A 57 -13.00 4.86 -5.42
N GLY A 58 -11.81 4.52 -5.79
CA GLY A 58 -10.64 4.72 -4.95
C GLY A 58 -9.40 4.92 -5.80
N LEU A 59 -8.39 5.52 -5.23
CA LEU A 59 -7.09 5.62 -5.86
C LEU A 59 -6.29 4.41 -5.39
N TYR A 60 -5.82 3.60 -6.32
CA TYR A 60 -5.06 2.40 -6.00
C TYR A 60 -3.57 2.67 -6.07
N LEU A 61 -2.86 2.25 -5.04
CA LEU A 61 -1.42 2.41 -4.95
C LEU A 61 -0.83 1.09 -4.47
N LEU A 62 0.11 0.56 -5.23
CA LEU A 62 0.81 -0.66 -4.86
C LEU A 62 2.23 -0.35 -4.45
N MET A 63 2.67 -0.88 -3.32
CA MET A 63 4.04 -0.73 -2.87
C MET A 63 4.62 -2.10 -2.57
N ARG A 64 5.85 -2.34 -2.98
CA ARG A 64 6.58 -3.54 -2.59
C ARG A 64 7.62 -3.15 -1.57
N LEU A 65 7.57 -3.81 -0.44
CA LEU A 65 8.39 -3.46 0.72
C LEU A 65 9.18 -4.66 1.20
N ARG A 66 10.34 -4.40 1.76
CA ARG A 66 11.12 -5.44 2.42
C ARG A 66 11.42 -4.93 3.82
N LEU A 67 10.93 -5.64 4.82
CA LEU A 67 11.07 -5.22 6.20
C LEU A 67 10.83 -6.37 7.18
N PRO A 68 11.20 -6.18 8.45
CA PRO A 68 10.95 -7.19 9.47
C PRO A 68 9.45 -7.26 9.74
N SER A 69 8.96 -8.40 10.15
CA SER A 69 7.52 -8.59 10.38
C SER A 69 6.95 -7.69 11.47
N ASN A 70 7.73 -7.37 12.49
CA ASN A 70 7.24 -6.47 13.53
C ASN A 70 7.05 -5.05 13.00
N VAL A 71 7.82 -4.66 12.01
CA VAL A 71 7.67 -3.34 11.40
C VAL A 71 6.41 -3.33 10.54
N ALA A 72 6.12 -4.46 9.87
CA ALA A 72 4.91 -4.59 9.07
C ALA A 72 3.66 -4.35 9.91
N VAL A 73 3.65 -4.89 11.12
CA VAL A 73 2.52 -4.71 12.04
C VAL A 73 2.35 -3.23 12.40
N ASP A 74 3.47 -2.54 12.63
CA ASP A 74 3.43 -1.13 12.99
C ASP A 74 2.92 -0.27 11.83
N ILE A 75 3.31 -0.61 10.62
CA ILE A 75 2.86 0.10 9.43
C ILE A 75 1.36 -0.08 9.24
N GLU A 76 0.85 -1.30 9.40
CA GLU A 76 -0.58 -1.55 9.29
C GLU A 76 -1.36 -0.77 10.33
N ARG A 77 -0.84 -0.69 11.54
CA ARG A 77 -1.50 0.04 12.61
C ARG A 77 -1.58 1.53 12.27
N SER A 78 -0.52 2.06 11.71
CA SER A 78 -0.47 3.45 11.29
C SER A 78 -1.48 3.72 10.18
N LEU A 79 -1.62 2.79 9.24
CA LEU A 79 -2.56 2.93 8.13
C LEU A 79 -4.01 2.92 8.61
N LYS A 80 -4.32 2.13 9.60
CA LYS A 80 -5.67 2.08 10.15
C LYS A 80 -6.09 3.42 10.75
N LEU A 81 -5.13 4.22 11.18
CA LEU A 81 -5.39 5.52 11.77
C LEU A 81 -5.36 6.66 10.76
N THR A 82 -5.12 6.35 9.51
CA THR A 82 -5.01 7.36 8.46
C THR A 82 -6.34 7.46 7.72
N GLU A 83 -7.01 8.58 7.86
CA GLU A 83 -8.35 8.78 7.28
C GLU A 83 -8.39 8.68 5.76
N SER A 84 -7.33 9.07 5.09
CA SER A 84 -7.29 9.03 3.64
C SER A 84 -7.17 7.63 3.08
N VAL A 85 -6.85 6.65 3.92
CA VAL A 85 -6.76 5.26 3.51
C VAL A 85 -8.11 4.60 3.76
N ILE A 86 -8.84 4.30 2.68
CA ILE A 86 -10.15 3.67 2.78
C ILE A 86 -9.97 2.21 3.13
N ARG A 87 -8.99 1.58 2.52
CA ARG A 87 -8.71 0.16 2.73
C ARG A 87 -7.25 -0.11 2.47
N HIS A 88 -6.69 -1.06 3.18
CA HIS A 88 -5.32 -1.51 2.95
C HIS A 88 -5.25 -3.03 3.01
N LEU A 89 -4.32 -3.59 2.26
CA LEU A 89 -4.06 -5.02 2.28
C LEU A 89 -2.55 -5.21 2.24
N LEU A 90 -2.01 -5.80 3.29
CA LEU A 90 -0.59 -6.09 3.37
C LEU A 90 -0.42 -7.60 3.30
N VAL A 91 0.21 -8.06 2.25
CA VAL A 91 0.40 -9.48 2.00
C VAL A 91 1.88 -9.81 2.00
N ARG A 92 2.24 -10.85 2.74
CA ARG A 92 3.61 -11.32 2.73
C ARG A 92 3.82 -12.12 1.45
N THR A 93 4.89 -11.83 0.75
CA THR A 93 5.20 -12.51 -0.49
C THR A 93 6.55 -13.21 -0.36
N GLU A 94 6.76 -14.21 -1.20
CA GLU A 94 8.04 -14.86 -1.29
C GLU A 94 8.69 -14.38 -2.59
N PRO A 95 9.97 -14.12 -2.59
CA PRO A 95 10.66 -13.61 -3.77
C PRO A 95 10.38 -14.40 -5.03
N ALA A 96 10.39 -15.70 -4.92
CA ALA A 96 10.16 -16.55 -6.08
C ALA A 96 8.72 -16.47 -6.56
N ALA A 97 7.80 -16.39 -5.64
CA ALA A 97 6.40 -16.36 -5.98
C ALA A 97 6.04 -14.98 -6.50
N ALA A 98 6.72 -13.99 -6.02
CA ALA A 98 6.44 -12.63 -6.42
C ALA A 98 6.70 -12.48 -7.91
N ALA A 99 7.46 -13.36 -8.46
CA ALA A 99 7.82 -13.25 -9.83
C ALA A 99 6.64 -13.74 -10.68
N THR A 100 5.66 -14.30 -10.04
CA THR A 100 4.55 -14.79 -10.78
C THR A 100 3.52 -13.72 -10.83
N PRO A 101 3.60 -12.95 -11.72
CA PRO A 101 2.82 -11.83 -11.78
C PRO A 101 1.53 -12.02 -12.10
N ALA A 102 1.40 -13.08 -12.44
CA ALA A 102 0.14 -13.46 -12.66
C ALA A 102 -0.69 -13.01 -11.63
N ALA A 103 -0.22 -13.14 -10.56
CA ALA A 103 -1.00 -12.79 -9.47
C ALA A 103 -1.50 -11.44 -9.69
N ALA A 104 -0.78 -10.74 -10.37
CA ALA A 104 -1.15 -9.39 -10.48
C ALA A 104 -2.29 -9.24 -11.41
N SER A 105 -2.49 -10.18 -12.17
CA SER A 105 -3.50 -10.06 -13.15
C SER A 105 -4.87 -10.11 -12.52
N ALA A 106 -4.91 -10.43 -11.37
CA ALA A 106 -6.20 -10.53 -10.73
C ALA A 106 -6.94 -9.21 -10.74
#